data_31d75b7be57b4959bf4a9e6736a3b7ed
#
_entry.id   31d75b7be57b4959bf4a9e6736a3b7ed
#
_cell.length_a   1.000
_cell.length_b   1.000
_cell.length_c   1.000
_cell.angle_alpha   90.00
_cell.angle_beta   90.00
_cell.angle_gamma   90.00
#
_symmetry.space_group_name_H-M   'P 1'
#
loop_
_entity.id
_entity.type
_entity.pdbx_description
1 polymer ?
#
loop_
_entity_poly.entity_id
_entity_poly.type
_entity_poly.pdbx_seq_one_letter_code
_entity_poly.pdbx_strand_id
1 'polypeptide(L)'
;MAYNNNIIKAKSIQKENKDKLLKINPDLNDNSGIYFLTRKDENNINYFYIGQSLHILSRMCSHLTGYQHIDISLKKRKFYDPESNPYGWKLNFIEYPENELDKWEQHWIMEYTKKGYQCRYNKTAGGQGEGKEKINDYKPTKGYRDGIEQGKKNMARDLSHIASKHLIVQIKPEKANNKISQQAFEKFKELLAYGDKDEKGALKSVIEKDI
;
A
#
# COMPACT_ATOMS: atom_id res chain seq x y z
N MET A 1 -14.16 -29.36 24.07
CA MET A 1 -14.93 -29.21 22.82
C MET A 1 -14.60 -27.94 22.02
N ALA A 2 -14.31 -26.79 22.62
CA ALA A 2 -14.00 -25.53 21.90
C ALA A 2 -12.72 -25.59 21.05
N TYR A 3 -11.67 -26.29 21.49
CA TYR A 3 -10.39 -26.41 20.79
C TYR A 3 -10.48 -27.11 19.43
N ASN A 4 -11.29 -28.20 19.34
CA ASN A 4 -11.52 -28.92 18.09
C ASN A 4 -12.28 -28.06 17.05
N ASN A 5 -13.23 -27.23 17.47
CA ASN A 5 -13.99 -26.38 16.56
C ASN A 5 -13.10 -25.31 15.89
N ASN A 6 -12.11 -24.75 16.59
CA ASN A 6 -11.17 -23.77 16.02
C ASN A 6 -10.26 -24.39 14.97
N ILE A 7 -9.80 -25.63 15.18
CA ILE A 7 -8.97 -26.36 14.21
C ILE A 7 -9.77 -26.69 12.93
N ILE A 8 -11.00 -27.15 13.08
CA ILE A 8 -11.89 -27.45 11.95
C ILE A 8 -12.16 -26.18 11.14
N LYS A 9 -12.45 -25.06 11.81
CA LYS A 9 -12.65 -23.77 11.16
C LYS A 9 -11.40 -23.26 10.42
N ALA A 10 -10.23 -23.39 11.02
CA ALA A 10 -8.97 -23.00 10.38
C ALA A 10 -8.70 -23.83 9.11
N LYS A 11 -8.92 -25.14 9.15
CA LYS A 11 -8.77 -26.01 7.98
C LYS A 11 -9.77 -25.68 6.87
N SER A 12 -11.01 -25.34 7.21
CA SER A 12 -12.03 -24.90 6.23
C SER A 12 -11.61 -23.63 5.52
N ILE A 13 -11.14 -22.61 6.27
CA ILE A 13 -10.65 -21.35 5.72
C ILE A 13 -9.44 -21.59 4.80
N GLN A 14 -8.51 -22.45 5.22
CA GLN A 14 -7.35 -22.79 4.41
C GLN A 14 -7.75 -23.46 3.09
N LYS A 15 -8.69 -24.39 3.13
CA LYS A 15 -9.24 -25.04 1.93
C LYS A 15 -9.90 -24.03 0.99
N GLU A 16 -10.80 -23.19 1.52
CA GLU A 16 -11.45 -22.12 0.73
C GLU A 16 -10.43 -21.17 0.07
N ASN A 17 -9.39 -20.78 0.79
CA ASN A 17 -8.33 -19.92 0.26
C ASN A 17 -7.54 -20.63 -0.85
N LYS A 18 -7.23 -21.92 -0.67
CA LYS A 18 -6.59 -22.73 -1.71
C LYS A 18 -7.44 -22.81 -2.97
N ASP A 19 -8.71 -23.10 -2.84
CA ASP A 19 -9.66 -23.21 -3.97
C ASP A 19 -9.80 -21.87 -4.70
N LYS A 20 -9.81 -20.74 -3.98
CA LYS A 20 -9.79 -19.39 -4.56
C LYS A 20 -8.52 -19.12 -5.37
N LEU A 21 -7.37 -19.46 -4.82
CA LEU A 21 -6.08 -19.22 -5.48
C LEU A 21 -5.92 -20.06 -6.75
N LEU A 22 -6.33 -21.33 -6.72
CA LEU A 22 -6.30 -22.22 -7.88
C LEU A 22 -7.29 -21.82 -8.98
N LYS A 23 -8.38 -21.09 -8.64
CA LYS A 23 -9.25 -20.47 -9.66
C LYS A 23 -8.59 -19.29 -10.35
N ILE A 24 -7.72 -18.55 -9.63
CA ILE A 24 -7.02 -17.37 -10.17
C ILE A 24 -5.82 -17.80 -11.01
N ASN A 25 -5.07 -18.77 -10.53
CA ASN A 25 -3.93 -19.36 -11.24
C ASN A 25 -3.97 -20.88 -11.03
N PRO A 26 -4.48 -21.64 -12.01
CA PRO A 26 -4.59 -23.10 -11.92
C PRO A 26 -3.26 -23.84 -11.81
N ASP A 27 -2.17 -23.22 -12.30
CA ASP A 27 -0.82 -23.82 -12.29
C ASP A 27 -0.13 -23.64 -10.93
N LEU A 28 -0.73 -22.85 -10.01
CA LEU A 28 -0.15 -22.57 -8.70
C LEU A 28 0.00 -23.87 -7.88
N ASN A 29 1.22 -24.12 -7.45
CA ASN A 29 1.57 -25.31 -6.66
C ASN A 29 2.29 -24.93 -5.37
N ASP A 30 2.65 -25.93 -4.57
CA ASP A 30 3.29 -25.71 -3.26
C ASP A 30 4.81 -25.98 -3.29
N ASN A 31 5.44 -25.85 -4.46
CA ASN A 31 6.90 -25.94 -4.62
C ASN A 31 7.57 -24.64 -4.13
N SER A 32 8.92 -24.73 -3.99
CA SER A 32 9.73 -23.55 -3.67
C SER A 32 9.87 -22.61 -4.87
N GLY A 33 9.87 -21.31 -4.61
CA GLY A 33 10.02 -20.33 -5.68
C GLY A 33 9.70 -18.89 -5.26
N ILE A 34 9.61 -18.05 -6.27
CA ILE A 34 9.28 -16.63 -6.17
C ILE A 34 7.87 -16.41 -6.68
N TYR A 35 7.03 -15.70 -5.92
CA TYR A 35 5.70 -15.30 -6.35
C TYR A 35 5.64 -13.79 -6.55
N PHE A 36 4.85 -13.38 -7.53
CA PHE A 36 4.72 -12.03 -8.02
C PHE A 36 3.27 -11.59 -7.88
N LEU A 37 3.04 -10.55 -7.12
CA LEU A 37 1.79 -9.84 -7.09
C LEU A 37 1.98 -8.51 -7.80
N THR A 38 1.28 -8.31 -8.91
CA THR A 38 1.34 -7.07 -9.68
C THR A 38 -0.05 -6.51 -9.88
N ARG A 39 -0.17 -5.19 -9.87
CA ARG A 39 -1.42 -4.51 -10.21
C ARG A 39 -1.15 -3.15 -10.83
N LYS A 40 -2.12 -2.68 -11.57
CA LYS A 40 -2.17 -1.32 -12.10
C LYS A 40 -3.33 -0.58 -11.41
N ASP A 41 -3.16 0.68 -11.07
CA ASP A 41 -4.27 1.46 -10.54
C ASP A 41 -4.97 2.29 -11.63
N GLU A 42 -6.00 3.03 -11.23
CA GLU A 42 -6.80 3.91 -12.10
C GLU A 42 -5.97 5.02 -12.76
N ASN A 43 -4.83 5.39 -12.16
CA ASN A 43 -3.90 6.38 -12.67
C ASN A 43 -2.78 5.78 -13.52
N ASN A 44 -2.92 4.53 -13.95
CA ASN A 44 -1.91 3.78 -14.70
C ASN A 44 -0.59 3.54 -13.95
N ILE A 45 -0.56 3.67 -12.63
CA ILE A 45 0.61 3.39 -11.82
C ILE A 45 0.69 1.89 -11.57
N ASN A 46 1.82 1.29 -11.94
CA ASN A 46 2.08 -0.12 -11.72
C ASN A 46 2.69 -0.32 -10.32
N TYR A 47 2.15 -1.29 -9.58
CA TYR A 47 2.65 -1.70 -8.27
C TYR A 47 3.05 -3.16 -8.31
N PHE A 48 4.02 -3.52 -7.49
CA PHE A 48 4.39 -4.90 -7.30
C PHE A 48 4.65 -5.24 -5.84
N TYR A 49 4.55 -6.52 -5.57
CA TYR A 49 5.11 -7.18 -4.40
C TYR A 49 5.69 -8.51 -4.87
N ILE A 50 6.92 -8.77 -4.50
CA ILE A 50 7.63 -10.01 -4.80
C ILE A 50 8.01 -10.63 -3.47
N GLY A 51 7.80 -11.92 -3.34
CA GLY A 51 8.17 -12.66 -2.16
C GLY A 51 8.63 -14.07 -2.52
N GLN A 52 9.38 -14.66 -1.63
CA GLN A 52 9.87 -16.02 -1.73
C GLN A 52 9.16 -16.95 -0.76
N SER A 53 9.10 -18.22 -1.10
CA SER A 53 8.61 -19.26 -0.19
C SER A 53 9.12 -20.63 -0.58
N LEU A 54 9.31 -21.50 0.42
CA LEU A 54 9.49 -22.93 0.22
C LEU A 54 8.18 -23.61 -0.23
N HIS A 55 7.05 -23.02 0.11
CA HIS A 55 5.69 -23.50 -0.13
C HIS A 55 4.83 -22.35 -0.62
N ILE A 56 4.84 -22.09 -1.95
CA ILE A 56 4.21 -20.89 -2.54
C ILE A 56 2.71 -20.87 -2.26
N LEU A 57 1.99 -21.96 -2.52
CA LEU A 57 0.54 -22.01 -2.35
C LEU A 57 0.13 -21.81 -0.87
N SER A 58 0.84 -22.48 0.05
CA SER A 58 0.63 -22.30 1.49
C SER A 58 0.92 -20.87 1.95
N ARG A 59 1.98 -20.25 1.42
CA ARG A 59 2.32 -18.84 1.69
C ARG A 59 1.25 -17.89 1.18
N MET A 60 0.73 -18.12 -0.03
CA MET A 60 -0.36 -17.33 -0.61
C MET A 60 -1.66 -17.48 0.19
N CYS A 61 -1.99 -18.67 0.68
CA CYS A 61 -3.10 -18.87 1.62
C CYS A 61 -2.94 -18.02 2.89
N SER A 62 -1.71 -17.94 3.43
CA SER A 62 -1.39 -17.13 4.60
C SER A 62 -1.57 -15.62 4.33
N HIS A 63 -1.24 -15.15 3.14
CA HIS A 63 -1.47 -13.76 2.74
C HIS A 63 -2.95 -13.38 2.73
N LEU A 64 -3.86 -14.30 2.41
CA LEU A 64 -5.30 -14.02 2.40
C LEU A 64 -5.89 -13.84 3.80
N THR A 65 -5.25 -14.39 4.82
CA THR A 65 -5.67 -14.27 6.23
C THR A 65 -4.81 -13.34 7.07
N GLY A 66 -3.59 -13.02 6.61
CA GLY A 66 -2.60 -12.20 7.30
C GLY A 66 -2.98 -10.72 7.46
N TYR A 67 -2.10 -9.99 8.13
CA TYR A 67 -2.26 -8.56 8.45
C TYR A 67 -1.06 -7.70 8.02
N GLN A 68 -0.16 -8.24 7.23
CA GLN A 68 0.93 -7.46 6.64
C GLN A 68 0.37 -6.44 5.64
N HIS A 69 1.17 -5.46 5.27
CA HIS A 69 0.75 -4.39 4.37
C HIS A 69 0.22 -4.90 3.03
N ILE A 70 0.86 -5.95 2.48
CA ILE A 70 0.39 -6.61 1.27
C ILE A 70 -0.92 -7.38 1.50
N ASP A 71 -1.08 -8.04 2.65
CA ASP A 71 -2.28 -8.83 2.98
C ASP A 71 -3.52 -7.92 3.05
N ILE A 72 -3.37 -6.76 3.68
CA ILE A 72 -4.43 -5.73 3.75
C ILE A 72 -4.77 -5.24 2.35
N SER A 73 -3.75 -5.05 1.50
CA SER A 73 -3.96 -4.62 0.12
C SER A 73 -4.68 -5.67 -0.72
N LEU A 74 -4.33 -6.96 -0.56
CA LEU A 74 -5.02 -8.08 -1.22
C LEU A 74 -6.49 -8.15 -0.81
N LYS A 75 -6.79 -8.02 0.48
CA LYS A 75 -8.18 -7.99 0.99
C LYS A 75 -8.98 -6.82 0.44
N LYS A 76 -8.38 -5.63 0.35
CA LYS A 76 -9.02 -4.39 -0.11
C LYS A 76 -9.20 -4.37 -1.63
N ARG A 77 -8.17 -4.75 -2.39
CA ARG A 77 -8.11 -4.63 -3.85
C ARG A 77 -8.53 -5.91 -4.58
N LYS A 78 -8.56 -7.04 -3.87
CA LYS A 78 -8.86 -8.37 -4.40
C LYS A 78 -7.93 -8.75 -5.55
N PHE A 79 -8.19 -9.88 -6.18
CA PHE A 79 -7.47 -10.30 -7.37
C PHE A 79 -8.07 -9.68 -8.63
N TYR A 80 -7.24 -9.62 -9.65
CA TYR A 80 -7.60 -9.14 -10.97
C TYR A 80 -8.68 -10.01 -11.61
N ASP A 81 -9.64 -9.34 -12.19
CA ASP A 81 -10.65 -9.94 -13.06
C ASP A 81 -10.92 -8.93 -14.18
N PRO A 82 -10.86 -9.33 -15.45
CA PRO A 82 -10.98 -8.38 -16.56
C PRO A 82 -12.31 -7.64 -16.63
N GLU A 83 -13.38 -8.26 -16.16
CA GLU A 83 -14.72 -7.69 -16.23
C GLU A 83 -15.11 -6.95 -14.94
N SER A 84 -14.85 -7.57 -13.79
CA SER A 84 -15.34 -7.05 -12.49
C SER A 84 -14.30 -6.29 -11.68
N ASN A 85 -13.00 -6.52 -11.90
CA ASN A 85 -11.92 -5.92 -11.12
C ASN A 85 -10.61 -5.70 -11.91
N PRO A 86 -10.60 -4.80 -12.90
CA PRO A 86 -9.43 -4.58 -13.77
C PRO A 86 -8.21 -4.02 -13.03
N TYR A 87 -8.37 -3.47 -11.82
CA TYR A 87 -7.32 -2.90 -10.98
C TYR A 87 -6.87 -3.80 -9.84
N GLY A 88 -7.31 -5.05 -9.83
CA GLY A 88 -6.95 -6.06 -8.84
C GLY A 88 -5.52 -6.58 -9.00
N TRP A 89 -5.11 -7.41 -8.05
CA TRP A 89 -3.82 -8.06 -8.05
C TRP A 89 -3.77 -9.27 -8.98
N LYS A 90 -2.79 -9.31 -9.86
CA LYS A 90 -2.44 -10.49 -10.68
C LYS A 90 -1.43 -11.32 -9.90
N LEU A 91 -1.57 -12.64 -9.93
CA LEU A 91 -0.69 -13.60 -9.27
C LEU A 91 0.02 -14.45 -10.30
N ASN A 92 1.35 -14.38 -10.29
CA ASN A 92 2.23 -15.24 -11.05
C ASN A 92 3.31 -15.83 -10.13
N PHE A 93 4.01 -16.87 -10.57
CA PHE A 93 5.10 -17.45 -9.82
C PHE A 93 6.12 -18.09 -10.76
N ILE A 94 7.32 -18.31 -10.24
CA ILE A 94 8.41 -19.05 -10.91
C ILE A 94 9.04 -19.94 -9.85
N GLU A 95 9.19 -21.21 -10.16
CA GLU A 95 9.86 -22.16 -9.27
C GLU A 95 11.37 -21.96 -9.32
N TYR A 96 11.99 -21.98 -8.16
CA TYR A 96 13.43 -21.91 -7.98
C TYR A 96 13.88 -22.86 -6.87
N PRO A 97 15.11 -23.40 -6.94
CA PRO A 97 15.70 -24.15 -5.86
C PRO A 97 15.78 -23.32 -4.56
N GLU A 98 15.58 -23.96 -3.42
CA GLU A 98 15.56 -23.33 -2.10
C GLU A 98 16.79 -22.46 -1.85
N ASN A 99 17.97 -22.94 -2.19
CA ASN A 99 19.25 -22.26 -1.97
C ASN A 99 19.46 -21.03 -2.87
N GLU A 100 18.59 -20.79 -3.85
CA GLU A 100 18.68 -19.64 -4.76
C GLU A 100 17.58 -18.59 -4.52
N LEU A 101 16.64 -18.83 -3.60
CA LEU A 101 15.47 -17.99 -3.39
C LEU A 101 15.84 -16.54 -3.08
N ASP A 102 16.78 -16.31 -2.17
CA ASP A 102 17.20 -14.94 -1.78
C ASP A 102 17.77 -14.17 -2.96
N LYS A 103 18.60 -14.82 -3.80
CA LYS A 103 19.18 -14.24 -5.00
C LYS A 103 18.11 -13.84 -6.01
N TRP A 104 17.16 -14.73 -6.27
CA TRP A 104 16.13 -14.49 -7.27
C TRP A 104 15.06 -13.51 -6.80
N GLU A 105 14.70 -13.49 -5.53
CA GLU A 105 13.81 -12.47 -4.97
C GLU A 105 14.40 -11.07 -5.16
N GLN A 106 15.68 -10.88 -4.79
CA GLN A 106 16.38 -9.61 -4.98
C GLN A 106 16.49 -9.22 -6.45
N HIS A 107 16.85 -10.17 -7.32
CA HIS A 107 16.93 -9.94 -8.76
C HIS A 107 15.60 -9.41 -9.32
N TRP A 108 14.49 -10.07 -8.99
CA TRP A 108 13.18 -9.68 -9.51
C TRP A 108 12.68 -8.36 -8.90
N ILE A 109 12.94 -8.08 -7.64
CA ILE A 109 12.65 -6.76 -7.05
C ILE A 109 13.36 -5.65 -7.82
N MET A 110 14.65 -5.85 -8.17
CA MET A 110 15.42 -4.90 -8.96
C MET A 110 14.84 -4.73 -10.37
N GLU A 111 14.54 -5.83 -11.06
CA GLU A 111 14.04 -5.79 -12.43
C GLU A 111 12.67 -5.07 -12.53
N TYR A 112 11.74 -5.34 -11.61
CA TYR A 112 10.46 -4.65 -11.60
C TYR A 112 10.60 -3.16 -11.24
N THR A 113 11.54 -2.82 -10.36
CA THR A 113 11.85 -1.43 -10.05
C THR A 113 12.43 -0.68 -11.24
N LYS A 114 13.39 -1.29 -11.98
CA LYS A 114 13.93 -0.73 -13.24
C LYS A 114 12.86 -0.51 -14.29
N LYS A 115 11.85 -1.39 -14.36
CA LYS A 115 10.68 -1.25 -15.24
C LYS A 115 9.69 -0.17 -14.80
N GLY A 116 9.98 0.58 -13.73
CA GLY A 116 9.14 1.68 -13.25
C GLY A 116 7.97 1.26 -12.35
N TYR A 117 7.92 0.00 -11.91
CA TYR A 117 6.93 -0.43 -10.95
C TYR A 117 7.21 0.13 -9.56
N GLN A 118 6.17 0.49 -8.82
CA GLN A 118 6.29 1.04 -7.47
C GLN A 118 6.50 -0.06 -6.43
N CYS A 119 7.67 -0.05 -5.78
CA CYS A 119 8.05 -0.96 -4.70
C CYS A 119 7.47 -0.49 -3.35
N ARG A 120 6.14 -0.51 -3.23
CA ARG A 120 5.48 0.00 -2.01
C ARG A 120 5.36 -1.04 -0.90
N TYR A 121 5.27 -2.30 -1.27
CA TYR A 121 4.89 -3.39 -0.37
C TYR A 121 6.07 -4.23 0.11
N ASN A 122 7.18 -4.26 -0.61
CA ASN A 122 8.44 -4.83 -0.14
C ASN A 122 9.12 -3.82 0.78
N LYS A 123 9.13 -4.09 2.09
CA LYS A 123 9.77 -3.21 3.08
C LYS A 123 11.26 -3.47 3.22
N THR A 124 11.69 -4.67 2.88
CA THR A 124 13.09 -5.12 2.89
C THR A 124 13.47 -5.57 1.49
N ALA A 125 14.77 -5.69 1.24
CA ALA A 125 15.33 -6.09 -0.04
C ALA A 125 15.04 -7.53 -0.48
N GLY A 126 14.18 -8.25 0.23
CA GLY A 126 14.12 -9.70 0.07
C GLY A 126 15.34 -10.37 0.71
N GLY A 127 15.17 -11.59 1.23
CA GLY A 127 16.21 -12.35 1.88
C GLY A 127 16.80 -11.74 3.15
N GLN A 128 17.55 -12.51 3.89
CA GLN A 128 18.29 -12.07 5.09
C GLN A 128 19.72 -11.58 4.76
N GLY A 129 20.10 -11.52 3.46
CA GLY A 129 21.45 -11.32 3.00
C GLY A 129 21.77 -9.87 2.56
N GLU A 130 22.78 -9.74 1.71
CA GLU A 130 23.44 -8.52 1.24
C GLU A 130 22.56 -7.50 0.49
N GLY A 131 21.28 -7.81 0.28
CA GLY A 131 20.36 -6.96 -0.48
C GLY A 131 19.85 -5.72 0.25
N LYS A 132 19.99 -5.60 1.57
CA LYS A 132 19.47 -4.46 2.34
C LYS A 132 19.98 -3.11 1.87
N GLU A 133 21.22 -3.03 1.43
CA GLU A 133 21.87 -1.79 0.96
C GLU A 133 21.34 -1.39 -0.41
N LYS A 134 21.10 -2.35 -1.29
CA LYS A 134 20.70 -2.09 -2.69
C LYS A 134 19.26 -1.58 -2.86
N ILE A 135 18.34 -1.87 -1.95
CA ILE A 135 16.96 -1.30 -2.02
C ILE A 135 16.95 0.21 -1.81
N ASN A 136 17.88 0.76 -1.04
CA ASN A 136 17.93 2.20 -0.87
C ASN A 136 18.26 2.92 -2.19
N ASP A 137 18.97 2.25 -3.10
CA ASP A 137 19.30 2.77 -4.43
C ASP A 137 18.09 2.71 -5.39
N TYR A 138 17.13 1.83 -5.12
CA TYR A 138 15.92 1.65 -5.94
C TYR A 138 14.66 2.28 -5.33
N LYS A 139 14.76 3.09 -4.28
CA LYS A 139 13.64 3.92 -3.84
C LYS A 139 13.24 4.86 -4.99
N PRO A 140 11.94 5.18 -5.10
CA PRO A 140 11.50 6.14 -6.10
C PRO A 140 12.44 7.31 -6.16
N THR A 141 12.84 7.71 -7.36
CA THR A 141 13.79 8.82 -7.57
C THR A 141 13.38 10.02 -6.72
N LYS A 142 14.34 10.83 -6.29
CA LYS A 142 14.08 12.05 -5.54
C LYS A 142 12.97 12.88 -6.20
N GLY A 143 12.99 13.01 -7.53
CA GLY A 143 11.99 13.73 -8.29
C GLY A 143 10.56 13.20 -8.15
N TYR A 144 10.35 11.90 -7.98
CA TYR A 144 9.00 11.34 -7.72
C TYR A 144 8.48 11.74 -6.33
N ARG A 145 9.33 11.69 -5.30
CA ARG A 145 8.96 12.13 -3.95
C ARG A 145 8.73 13.63 -3.91
N ASP A 146 9.60 14.39 -4.55
CA ASP A 146 9.46 15.84 -4.67
C ASP A 146 8.18 16.22 -5.41
N GLY A 147 7.81 15.46 -6.46
CA GLY A 147 6.55 15.62 -7.17
C GLY A 147 5.32 15.35 -6.31
N ILE A 148 5.33 14.29 -5.47
CA ILE A 148 4.25 14.03 -4.50
C ILE A 148 4.14 15.15 -3.48
N GLU A 149 5.27 15.59 -2.91
CA GLU A 149 5.28 16.69 -1.94
C GLU A 149 4.81 18.00 -2.58
N GLN A 150 5.28 18.30 -3.79
CA GLN A 150 4.82 19.48 -4.52
C GLN A 150 3.34 19.41 -4.85
N GLY A 151 2.82 18.25 -5.25
CA GLY A 151 1.39 18.04 -5.48
C GLY A 151 0.55 18.27 -4.23
N LYS A 152 1.01 17.79 -3.05
CA LYS A 152 0.33 18.06 -1.77
C LYS A 152 0.33 19.55 -1.43
N LYS A 153 1.45 20.24 -1.64
CA LYS A 153 1.56 21.67 -1.40
C LYS A 153 0.65 22.49 -2.32
N ASN A 154 0.61 22.16 -3.59
CA ASN A 154 -0.27 22.82 -4.55
C ASN A 154 -1.73 22.63 -4.16
N MET A 155 -2.16 21.40 -3.84
CA MET A 155 -3.52 21.12 -3.37
C MET A 155 -3.85 21.89 -2.07
N ALA A 156 -2.92 21.93 -1.12
CA ALA A 156 -3.13 22.67 0.14
C ALA A 156 -3.31 24.19 -0.13
N ARG A 157 -2.51 24.78 -1.03
CA ARG A 157 -2.67 26.19 -1.43
C ARG A 157 -4.01 26.46 -2.10
N ASP A 158 -4.42 25.62 -3.05
CA ASP A 158 -5.69 25.76 -3.73
C ASP A 158 -6.87 25.67 -2.75
N LEU A 159 -6.84 24.68 -1.85
CA LEU A 159 -7.85 24.52 -0.80
C LEU A 159 -7.83 25.69 0.19
N SER A 160 -6.66 26.18 0.58
CA SER A 160 -6.50 27.35 1.46
C SER A 160 -7.09 28.58 0.81
N HIS A 161 -6.81 28.82 -0.47
CA HIS A 161 -7.37 29.91 -1.24
C HIS A 161 -8.91 29.86 -1.30
N ILE A 162 -9.47 28.69 -1.64
CA ILE A 162 -10.92 28.50 -1.71
C ILE A 162 -11.55 28.71 -0.34
N ALA A 163 -10.98 28.09 0.71
CA ALA A 163 -11.52 28.20 2.07
C ALA A 163 -11.49 29.64 2.60
N SER A 164 -10.39 30.38 2.35
CA SER A 164 -10.24 31.75 2.86
C SER A 164 -11.02 32.80 2.08
N LYS A 165 -11.27 32.57 0.79
CA LYS A 165 -11.92 33.57 -0.08
C LYS A 165 -13.40 33.32 -0.33
N HIS A 166 -13.84 32.07 -0.27
CA HIS A 166 -15.17 31.70 -0.74
C HIS A 166 -16.01 30.88 0.23
N LEU A 167 -15.41 30.37 1.33
CA LEU A 167 -16.10 29.49 2.26
C LEU A 167 -15.97 29.97 3.70
N ILE A 168 -17.01 29.70 4.49
CA ILE A 168 -16.94 29.74 5.95
C ILE A 168 -16.85 28.30 6.42
N VAL A 169 -15.71 27.94 7.04
CA VAL A 169 -15.48 26.59 7.55
C VAL A 169 -15.50 26.60 9.07
N GLN A 170 -16.48 25.91 9.65
CA GLN A 170 -16.64 25.83 11.10
C GLN A 170 -17.13 24.45 11.52
N ILE A 171 -16.93 24.11 12.79
CA ILE A 171 -17.51 22.90 13.37
C ILE A 171 -19.03 23.06 13.38
N LYS A 172 -19.76 22.00 13.00
CA LYS A 172 -21.23 21.98 13.09
C LYS A 172 -21.68 22.37 14.50
N PRO A 173 -22.65 23.26 14.68
CA PRO A 173 -23.07 23.75 15.99
C PRO A 173 -23.39 22.64 17.00
N GLU A 174 -24.06 21.57 16.54
CA GLU A 174 -24.41 20.41 17.35
C GLU A 174 -23.19 19.57 17.81
N LYS A 175 -22.01 19.83 17.24
CA LYS A 175 -20.74 19.15 17.54
C LYS A 175 -19.66 20.08 18.09
N ALA A 176 -20.01 21.32 18.45
CA ALA A 176 -19.03 22.30 18.94
C ALA A 176 -18.24 21.82 20.17
N ASN A 177 -18.88 21.12 21.09
CA ASN A 177 -18.25 20.55 22.27
C ASN A 177 -17.69 19.13 22.10
N ASN A 178 -17.72 18.59 20.88
CA ASN A 178 -17.23 17.24 20.61
C ASN A 178 -15.71 17.27 20.35
N LYS A 179 -14.95 16.62 21.23
CA LYS A 179 -13.47 16.56 21.16
C LYS A 179 -12.95 16.01 19.82
N ILE A 180 -13.63 15.03 19.22
CA ILE A 180 -13.23 14.45 17.94
C ILE A 180 -13.43 15.48 16.82
N SER A 181 -14.52 16.25 16.86
CA SER A 181 -14.79 17.29 15.86
C SER A 181 -13.80 18.46 15.97
N GLN A 182 -13.41 18.82 17.19
CA GLN A 182 -12.35 19.81 17.43
C GLN A 182 -11.00 19.34 16.89
N GLN A 183 -10.60 18.10 17.17
CA GLN A 183 -9.37 17.52 16.61
C GLN A 183 -9.39 17.45 15.08
N ALA A 184 -10.52 17.10 14.49
CA ALA A 184 -10.67 17.08 13.04
C ALA A 184 -10.54 18.48 12.42
N PHE A 185 -11.05 19.51 13.08
CA PHE A 185 -10.94 20.89 12.65
C PHE A 185 -9.50 21.41 12.76
N GLU A 186 -8.78 21.11 13.84
CA GLU A 186 -7.35 21.45 13.95
C GLU A 186 -6.53 20.75 12.86
N LYS A 187 -6.79 19.46 12.62
CA LYS A 187 -6.12 18.74 11.52
C LYS A 187 -6.44 19.35 10.14
N PHE A 188 -7.64 19.85 9.93
CA PHE A 188 -8.00 20.57 8.70
C PHE A 188 -7.17 21.85 8.54
N LYS A 189 -7.02 22.66 9.60
CA LYS A 189 -6.16 23.85 9.58
C LYS A 189 -4.70 23.52 9.28
N GLU A 190 -4.17 22.47 9.91
CA GLU A 190 -2.80 21.99 9.63
C GLU A 190 -2.60 21.59 8.17
N LEU A 191 -3.59 20.94 7.55
CA LEU A 191 -3.54 20.56 6.14
C LEU A 191 -3.56 21.78 5.22
N LEU A 192 -4.34 22.80 5.53
CA LEU A 192 -4.34 24.06 4.77
C LEU A 192 -3.00 24.80 4.89
N ALA A 193 -2.44 24.85 6.08
CA ALA A 193 -1.14 25.48 6.36
C ALA A 193 0.05 24.70 5.74
N TYR A 194 -0.15 23.48 5.25
CA TYR A 194 0.91 22.68 4.63
C TYR A 194 1.48 23.31 3.36
N GLY A 195 0.66 24.08 2.63
CA GLY A 195 1.06 24.78 1.42
C GLY A 195 1.99 25.98 1.66
N ASP A 196 1.95 26.58 2.85
CA ASP A 196 2.64 27.85 3.15
C ASP A 196 3.99 27.67 3.87
N LYS A 197 4.39 26.43 4.14
CA LYS A 197 5.61 26.09 4.90
C LYS A 197 6.94 26.48 4.23
N ASP A 198 6.95 26.97 2.99
CA ASP A 198 8.17 27.25 2.23
C ASP A 198 8.61 28.73 2.21
N GLU A 199 7.82 29.65 2.70
CA GLU A 199 8.23 31.04 2.85
C GLU A 199 8.55 31.35 4.32
N LYS A 200 9.85 31.14 4.66
CA LYS A 200 10.52 31.69 5.85
C LYS A 200 9.65 31.86 7.09
N GLY A 201 9.31 30.80 7.77
CA GLY A 201 9.00 30.84 9.21
C GLY A 201 7.86 31.77 9.68
N ALA A 202 7.04 32.29 8.80
CA ALA A 202 5.94 33.18 9.15
C ALA A 202 4.59 32.56 8.83
N LEU A 203 4.07 31.83 9.81
CA LEU A 203 2.63 31.66 9.97
C LEU A 203 2.02 33.05 10.17
N LYS A 204 1.72 33.75 9.09
CA LYS A 204 0.79 34.88 9.18
C LYS A 204 -0.60 34.29 9.32
N SER A 205 -1.12 34.40 10.52
CA SER A 205 -2.49 34.10 10.93
C SER A 205 -3.51 34.63 9.91
N VAL A 206 -4.05 33.72 9.08
CA VAL A 206 -5.20 34.01 8.24
C VAL A 206 -6.53 33.85 9.01
N ILE A 207 -6.48 33.48 10.27
CA ILE A 207 -7.65 33.15 11.11
C ILE A 207 -7.90 34.17 12.23
N GLU A 208 -7.10 35.26 12.34
CA GLU A 208 -7.33 36.31 13.32
C GLU A 208 -7.70 37.63 12.64
N LYS A 209 -8.78 37.67 11.90
CA LYS A 209 -9.54 38.89 11.66
C LYS A 209 -11.00 38.50 11.61
N ASP A 210 -11.70 39.02 12.59
CA ASP A 210 -13.14 39.05 12.87
C ASP A 210 -13.60 38.15 14.03
N ILE A 211 -13.31 38.64 15.22
CA ILE A 211 -14.22 38.70 16.37
C ILE A 211 -14.29 40.17 16.80
#